data_85ed45db985d8c48c09255cdd96739fc
#
_entry.id   85ed45db985d8c48c09255cdd96739fc
#
_cell.length_a   1.000
_cell.length_b   1.000
_cell.length_c   1.000
_cell.angle_alpha   90.00
_cell.angle_beta   90.00
_cell.angle_gamma   90.00
#
_symmetry.space_group_name_H-M   'P 1'
#
loop_
_entity.id
_entity.type
_entity.pdbx_description
1 polymer ?
#
loop_
_entity_poly.entity_id
_entity_poly.type
_entity_poly.pdbx_seq_one_letter_code
_entity_poly.pdbx_strand_id
1 'polypeptide(L)'
;MQNLTYGEDAYQSIQIAYRSKKIVTLRDKPLYHYVVRKSSVTQTGMTRQKAENVLLFPNLIETFLEGTPENRQFAEDIVYIRFRAYFLLLLKNWREGMAERCRLMTRSLKKYPRLKEFPEVNRFVKLIRLYSFSSFLGKAYMAYYIRKGKIKA
;
A
#
# COMPACT_ATOMS: atom_id res chain seq x y z
N MET A 1 -5.43 18.40 -11.97
CA MET A 1 -5.21 16.98 -11.59
C MET A 1 -3.73 16.83 -11.24
N GLN A 2 -3.40 16.36 -10.06
CA GLN A 2 -2.02 15.98 -9.74
C GLN A 2 -1.67 14.80 -10.64
N ASN A 3 -0.55 14.90 -11.37
CA ASN A 3 -0.09 13.85 -12.29
C ASN A 3 0.38 12.62 -11.51
N LEU A 4 -0.54 11.70 -11.23
CA LEU A 4 -0.22 10.39 -10.68
C LEU A 4 0.35 9.53 -11.82
N THR A 5 1.64 9.25 -11.81
CA THR A 5 2.33 8.45 -12.84
C THR A 5 2.61 7.01 -12.40
N TYR A 6 2.16 6.64 -11.20
CA TYR A 6 2.28 5.31 -10.64
C TYR A 6 1.05 5.00 -9.78
N GLY A 7 0.24 4.02 -10.21
CA GLY A 7 -1.00 3.62 -9.55
C GLY A 7 -2.26 4.36 -10.06
N GLU A 8 -2.14 5.07 -11.19
CA GLU A 8 -3.23 5.79 -11.83
C GLU A 8 -4.38 4.86 -12.26
N ASP A 9 -4.03 3.68 -12.75
CA ASP A 9 -4.97 2.62 -13.14
C ASP A 9 -5.78 2.10 -11.95
N ALA A 10 -5.11 1.88 -10.81
CA ALA A 10 -5.77 1.47 -9.58
C ALA A 10 -6.69 2.57 -9.03
N TYR A 11 -6.27 3.84 -9.10
CA TYR A 11 -7.09 4.96 -8.67
C TYR A 11 -8.35 5.11 -9.53
N GLN A 12 -8.22 5.03 -10.86
CA GLN A 12 -9.34 5.04 -11.78
C GLN A 12 -10.29 3.86 -11.56
N SER A 13 -9.74 2.66 -11.35
CA SER A 13 -10.53 1.46 -11.09
C SER A 13 -11.40 1.58 -9.84
N ILE A 14 -10.86 2.18 -8.76
CA ILE A 14 -11.63 2.44 -7.53
C ILE A 14 -12.77 3.43 -7.80
N GLN A 15 -12.52 4.50 -8.54
CA GLN A 15 -13.56 5.48 -8.89
C GLN A 15 -14.66 4.87 -9.75
N ILE A 16 -14.30 4.04 -10.73
CA ILE A 16 -15.24 3.34 -11.60
C ILE A 16 -16.06 2.35 -10.77
N ALA A 17 -15.41 1.53 -9.94
CA ALA A 17 -16.08 0.56 -9.10
C ALA A 17 -17.08 1.23 -8.15
N TYR A 18 -16.69 2.33 -7.51
CA TYR A 18 -17.58 3.07 -6.60
C TYR A 18 -18.83 3.62 -7.31
N ARG A 19 -18.68 4.12 -8.55
CA ARG A 19 -19.81 4.66 -9.35
C ARG A 19 -20.65 3.60 -10.06
N SER A 20 -20.18 2.35 -10.07
CA SER A 20 -20.84 1.26 -10.78
C SER A 20 -21.99 0.69 -9.96
N LYS A 21 -23.18 0.56 -10.60
CA LYS A 21 -24.33 -0.12 -9.99
C LYS A 21 -24.15 -1.65 -9.89
N LYS A 22 -23.31 -2.22 -10.75
CA LYS A 22 -23.06 -3.67 -10.81
C LYS A 22 -21.64 -3.91 -11.32
N ILE A 23 -20.93 -4.81 -10.63
CA ILE A 23 -19.60 -5.28 -11.04
C ILE A 23 -19.73 -6.76 -11.38
N VAL A 24 -19.22 -7.17 -12.55
CA VAL A 24 -19.17 -8.56 -12.99
C VAL A 24 -17.72 -8.97 -13.17
N THR A 25 -17.35 -10.10 -12.58
CA THR A 25 -16.01 -10.67 -12.70
C THR A 25 -16.04 -11.85 -13.66
N LEU A 26 -15.21 -11.81 -14.69
CA LEU A 26 -14.99 -12.93 -15.61
C LEU A 26 -13.82 -13.77 -15.09
N ARG A 27 -14.12 -15.00 -14.61
CA ARG A 27 -13.09 -15.85 -13.98
C ARG A 27 -12.30 -16.70 -14.98
N ASP A 28 -12.94 -17.12 -16.07
CA ASP A 28 -12.42 -18.19 -16.93
C ASP A 28 -11.90 -17.69 -18.29
N LYS A 29 -11.91 -16.38 -18.54
CA LYS A 29 -11.45 -15.79 -19.80
C LYS A 29 -10.48 -14.65 -19.51
N PRO A 30 -9.15 -14.86 -19.66
CA PRO A 30 -8.21 -13.76 -19.58
C PRO A 30 -8.44 -12.81 -20.76
N LEU A 31 -8.95 -11.62 -20.48
CA LEU A 31 -9.19 -10.58 -21.48
C LEU A 31 -7.98 -9.66 -21.70
N TYR A 32 -6.96 -9.79 -20.83
CA TYR A 32 -5.79 -8.94 -20.83
C TYR A 32 -4.51 -9.75 -20.67
N HIS A 33 -3.57 -9.56 -21.60
CA HIS A 33 -2.24 -10.14 -21.53
C HIS A 33 -1.25 -9.10 -21.00
N TYR A 34 -0.77 -9.29 -19.77
CA TYR A 34 0.26 -8.43 -19.21
C TYR A 34 1.63 -8.83 -19.71
N VAL A 35 2.21 -8.01 -20.60
CA VAL A 35 3.57 -8.23 -21.10
C VAL A 35 4.57 -7.59 -20.13
N VAL A 36 5.33 -8.43 -19.44
CA VAL A 36 6.39 -7.96 -18.54
C VAL A 36 7.60 -7.51 -19.38
N ARG A 37 7.90 -6.22 -19.36
CA ARG A 37 9.07 -5.64 -20.03
C ARG A 37 10.08 -5.19 -18.98
N LYS A 38 11.38 -5.42 -19.21
CA LYS A 38 12.46 -4.97 -18.29
C LYS A 38 12.45 -3.45 -18.06
N SER A 39 12.01 -2.67 -19.05
CA SER A 39 11.84 -1.22 -19.00
C SER A 39 10.54 -0.75 -18.36
N SER A 40 9.67 -1.67 -17.91
CA SER A 40 8.41 -1.28 -17.27
C SER A 40 8.65 -0.48 -16.00
N VAL A 41 7.84 0.55 -15.78
CA VAL A 41 7.87 1.38 -14.56
C VAL A 41 7.80 0.53 -13.29
N THR A 42 7.07 -0.58 -13.31
CA THR A 42 6.93 -1.51 -12.19
C THR A 42 8.19 -2.34 -11.93
N GLN A 43 9.05 -2.55 -12.93
CA GLN A 43 10.27 -3.33 -12.84
C GLN A 43 11.50 -2.48 -12.46
N THR A 44 11.46 -1.17 -12.67
CA THR A 44 12.56 -0.29 -12.30
C THR A 44 12.54 -0.01 -10.80
N GLY A 45 13.73 0.30 -10.22
CA GLY A 45 13.87 0.62 -8.81
C GLY A 45 12.94 1.74 -8.31
N MET A 46 12.80 1.87 -7.00
CA MET A 46 12.04 2.93 -6.37
C MET A 46 12.78 4.26 -6.50
N THR A 47 12.26 5.17 -7.31
CA THR A 47 12.72 6.56 -7.41
C THR A 47 11.95 7.44 -6.42
N ARG A 48 12.45 8.66 -6.16
CA ARG A 48 11.75 9.65 -5.32
C ARG A 48 10.35 9.94 -5.85
N GLN A 49 10.23 10.19 -7.16
CA GLN A 49 8.94 10.43 -7.81
C GLN A 49 7.95 9.29 -7.60
N LYS A 50 8.40 8.03 -7.73
CA LYS A 50 7.54 6.86 -7.47
C LYS A 50 7.14 6.77 -6.01
N ALA A 51 8.07 7.01 -5.08
CA ALA A 51 7.76 6.99 -3.67
C ALA A 51 6.74 8.05 -3.28
N GLU A 52 6.86 9.25 -3.84
CA GLU A 52 5.88 10.34 -3.67
C GLU A 52 4.51 9.95 -4.22
N ASN A 53 4.45 9.32 -5.40
CA ASN A 53 3.19 8.82 -5.98
C ASN A 53 2.55 7.71 -5.12
N VAL A 54 3.36 6.78 -4.60
CA VAL A 54 2.88 5.73 -3.69
C VAL A 54 2.28 6.33 -2.41
N LEU A 55 2.87 7.41 -1.89
CA LEU A 55 2.36 8.12 -0.71
C LEU A 55 1.13 8.98 -1.03
N LEU A 56 1.05 9.53 -2.23
CA LEU A 56 -0.07 10.35 -2.69
C LEU A 56 -1.34 9.52 -2.91
N PHE A 57 -1.19 8.29 -3.40
CA PHE A 57 -2.30 7.42 -3.79
C PHE A 57 -3.37 7.24 -2.68
N PRO A 58 -3.04 6.87 -1.41
CA PRO A 58 -4.03 6.77 -0.35
C PRO A 58 -4.76 8.10 -0.06
N ASN A 59 -4.05 9.22 -0.19
CA ASN A 59 -4.64 10.54 0.06
C ASN A 59 -5.66 10.91 -1.02
N LEU A 60 -5.37 10.59 -2.28
CA LEU A 60 -6.30 10.81 -3.39
C LEU A 60 -7.59 10.00 -3.22
N ILE A 61 -7.48 8.74 -2.76
CA ILE A 61 -8.65 7.90 -2.46
C ILE A 61 -9.45 8.50 -1.31
N GLU A 62 -8.78 8.90 -0.24
CA GLU A 62 -9.45 9.54 0.91
C GLU A 62 -10.22 10.80 0.48
N THR A 63 -9.56 11.71 -0.27
CA THR A 63 -10.20 12.92 -0.79
C THR A 63 -11.39 12.60 -1.72
N PHE A 64 -11.26 11.57 -2.56
CA PHE A 64 -12.37 11.13 -3.38
C PHE A 64 -13.56 10.64 -2.55
N LEU A 65 -13.30 9.88 -1.49
CA LEU A 65 -14.33 9.31 -0.64
C LEU A 65 -14.90 10.33 0.36
N GLU A 66 -14.15 11.36 0.75
CA GLU A 66 -14.64 12.45 1.63
C GLU A 66 -15.87 13.16 1.06
N GLY A 67 -16.00 13.22 -0.28
CA GLY A 67 -17.17 13.76 -0.97
C GLY A 67 -18.37 12.80 -1.03
N THR A 68 -18.30 11.61 -0.40
CA THR A 68 -19.34 10.58 -0.47
C THR A 68 -20.07 10.36 0.84
N PRO A 69 -21.37 10.01 0.84
CA PRO A 69 -22.14 9.74 2.08
C PRO A 69 -21.56 8.59 2.90
N GLU A 70 -20.91 7.62 2.23
CA GLU A 70 -20.40 6.40 2.82
C GLU A 70 -18.96 6.55 3.36
N ASN A 71 -18.40 7.74 3.34
CA ASN A 71 -17.00 8.00 3.75
C ASN A 71 -16.60 7.27 5.04
N ARG A 72 -17.45 7.32 6.07
CA ARG A 72 -17.15 6.70 7.37
C ARG A 72 -16.99 5.17 7.29
N GLN A 73 -17.66 4.52 6.34
CA GLN A 73 -17.58 3.07 6.15
C GLN A 73 -16.22 2.65 5.60
N PHE A 74 -15.58 3.52 4.81
CA PHE A 74 -14.27 3.26 4.17
C PHE A 74 -13.07 3.67 5.02
N ALA A 75 -13.26 4.19 6.23
CA ALA A 75 -12.15 4.67 7.07
C ALA A 75 -11.10 3.58 7.36
N GLU A 76 -11.52 2.34 7.57
CA GLU A 76 -10.61 1.21 7.79
C GLU A 76 -9.91 0.78 6.50
N ASP A 77 -10.61 0.80 5.36
CA ASP A 77 -10.05 0.46 4.04
C ASP A 77 -8.99 1.47 3.62
N ILE A 78 -9.19 2.76 3.88
CA ILE A 78 -8.19 3.82 3.63
C ILE A 78 -6.92 3.54 4.45
N VAL A 79 -7.07 3.17 5.73
CA VAL A 79 -5.93 2.81 6.58
C VAL A 79 -5.22 1.56 6.03
N TYR A 80 -5.95 0.57 5.52
CA TYR A 80 -5.39 -0.61 4.88
C TYR A 80 -4.59 -0.25 3.61
N ILE A 81 -5.13 0.64 2.77
CA ILE A 81 -4.44 1.12 1.56
C ILE A 81 -3.15 1.86 1.93
N ARG A 82 -3.17 2.72 2.97
CA ARG A 82 -1.96 3.37 3.50
C ARG A 82 -0.94 2.36 4.00
N PHE A 83 -1.39 1.32 4.68
CA PHE A 83 -0.52 0.23 5.12
C PHE A 83 0.18 -0.42 3.93
N ARG A 84 -0.54 -0.77 2.87
CA ARG A 84 0.03 -1.37 1.66
C ARG A 84 1.05 -0.43 0.98
N ALA A 85 0.76 0.86 0.91
CA ALA A 85 1.68 1.87 0.38
C ALA A 85 2.99 1.92 1.17
N TYR A 86 2.93 2.02 2.49
CA TYR A 86 4.11 2.05 3.35
C TYR A 86 4.90 0.75 3.28
N PHE A 87 4.20 -0.37 3.19
CA PHE A 87 4.81 -1.68 3.06
C PHE A 87 5.56 -1.83 1.72
N LEU A 88 4.96 -1.39 0.61
CA LEU A 88 5.63 -1.36 -0.69
C LEU A 88 6.93 -0.54 -0.64
N LEU A 89 6.91 0.62 0.00
CA LEU A 89 8.10 1.43 0.18
C LEU A 89 9.20 0.71 0.99
N LEU A 90 8.82 0.00 2.05
CA LEU A 90 9.75 -0.81 2.84
C LEU A 90 10.37 -1.94 2.01
N LEU A 91 9.57 -2.66 1.24
CA LEU A 91 10.03 -3.73 0.35
C LEU A 91 10.99 -3.22 -0.72
N LYS A 92 10.74 -2.04 -1.26
CA LYS A 92 11.60 -1.37 -2.25
C LYS A 92 12.76 -0.60 -1.62
N ASN A 93 13.06 -0.86 -0.35
CA ASN A 93 14.19 -0.28 0.39
C ASN A 93 14.13 1.25 0.54
N TRP A 94 12.96 1.87 0.37
CA TRP A 94 12.76 3.28 0.68
C TRP A 94 12.70 3.50 2.19
N ARG A 95 13.50 4.42 2.73
CA ARG A 95 13.69 4.57 4.18
C ARG A 95 13.22 5.92 4.73
N GLU A 96 13.09 6.92 3.86
CA GLU A 96 12.74 8.28 4.26
C GLU A 96 11.37 8.33 4.98
N GLY A 97 11.35 8.86 6.20
CA GLY A 97 10.14 9.02 7.00
C GLY A 97 9.47 7.71 7.47
N MET A 98 10.09 6.52 7.25
CA MET A 98 9.43 5.24 7.56
C MET A 98 9.19 5.02 9.04
N ALA A 99 10.07 5.50 9.93
CA ALA A 99 9.86 5.36 11.37
C ALA A 99 8.57 6.07 11.83
N GLU A 100 8.35 7.28 11.34
CA GLU A 100 7.14 8.07 11.61
C GLU A 100 5.89 7.35 11.08
N ARG A 101 5.92 6.90 9.83
CA ARG A 101 4.80 6.16 9.20
C ARG A 101 4.49 4.87 9.96
N CYS A 102 5.50 4.16 10.43
CA CYS A 102 5.29 2.95 11.24
C CYS A 102 4.68 3.28 12.63
N ARG A 103 5.01 4.42 13.23
CA ARG A 103 4.35 4.90 14.47
C ARG A 103 2.86 5.19 14.21
N LEU A 104 2.54 5.90 13.11
CA LEU A 104 1.16 6.15 12.70
C LEU A 104 0.40 4.85 12.47
N MET A 105 0.99 3.88 11.77
CA MET A 105 0.37 2.57 11.55
C MET A 105 0.16 1.79 12.85
N THR A 106 1.10 1.87 13.80
CA THR A 106 0.94 1.22 15.11
C THR A 106 -0.27 1.81 15.87
N ARG A 107 -0.48 3.12 15.79
CA ARG A 107 -1.66 3.78 16.36
C ARG A 107 -2.94 3.33 15.64
N SER A 108 -2.92 3.28 14.31
CA SER A 108 -4.06 2.83 13.50
C SER A 108 -4.44 1.38 13.78
N LEU A 109 -3.47 0.47 14.00
CA LEU A 109 -3.73 -0.92 14.37
C LEU A 109 -4.35 -1.08 15.77
N LYS A 110 -4.20 -0.09 16.65
CA LYS A 110 -4.94 -0.03 17.93
C LYS A 110 -6.39 0.42 17.72
N LYS A 111 -6.60 1.41 16.85
CA LYS A 111 -7.93 1.97 16.56
C LYS A 111 -8.79 1.00 15.72
N TYR A 112 -8.17 0.27 14.79
CA TYR A 112 -8.82 -0.64 13.84
C TYR A 112 -8.26 -2.05 13.98
N PRO A 113 -8.67 -2.83 14.99
CA PRO A 113 -8.09 -4.15 15.29
C PRO A 113 -8.32 -5.17 14.17
N ARG A 114 -9.42 -5.06 13.40
CA ARG A 114 -9.73 -5.92 12.25
C ARG A 114 -8.65 -5.88 11.16
N LEU A 115 -7.88 -4.81 11.06
CA LEU A 115 -6.75 -4.77 10.12
C LEU A 115 -5.76 -5.91 10.31
N LYS A 116 -5.66 -6.49 11.51
CA LYS A 116 -4.78 -7.64 11.78
C LYS A 116 -5.31 -8.96 11.21
N GLU A 117 -6.58 -9.02 10.81
CA GLU A 117 -7.17 -10.18 10.15
C GLU A 117 -6.66 -10.33 8.72
N PHE A 118 -6.21 -9.24 8.09
CA PHE A 118 -5.57 -9.30 6.80
C PHE A 118 -4.19 -9.97 6.91
N PRO A 119 -3.93 -11.07 6.16
CA PRO A 119 -2.68 -11.84 6.28
C PRO A 119 -1.43 -10.98 6.05
N GLU A 120 -1.50 -10.03 5.11
CA GLU A 120 -0.39 -9.12 4.84
C GLU A 120 -0.11 -8.21 6.03
N VAL A 121 -1.14 -7.64 6.65
CA VAL A 121 -1.00 -6.77 7.83
C VAL A 121 -0.41 -7.56 8.99
N ASN A 122 -1.00 -8.73 9.30
CA ASN A 122 -0.57 -9.56 10.41
C ASN A 122 0.90 -9.99 10.28
N ARG A 123 1.32 -10.40 9.07
CA ARG A 123 2.71 -10.77 8.78
C ARG A 123 3.70 -9.67 9.13
N PHE A 124 3.32 -8.41 8.96
CA PHE A 124 4.22 -7.26 9.12
C PHE A 124 4.02 -6.45 10.40
N VAL A 125 3.05 -6.82 11.25
CA VAL A 125 2.82 -6.14 12.54
C VAL A 125 4.11 -6.04 13.37
N LYS A 126 4.89 -7.13 13.43
CA LYS A 126 6.16 -7.14 14.17
C LYS A 126 7.19 -6.17 13.57
N LEU A 127 7.31 -6.16 12.25
CA LEU A 127 8.19 -5.23 11.53
C LEU A 127 7.82 -3.77 11.79
N ILE A 128 6.51 -3.45 11.68
CA ILE A 128 6.01 -2.10 11.94
C ILE A 128 6.33 -1.66 13.36
N ARG A 129 6.11 -2.52 14.34
CA ARG A 129 6.43 -2.23 15.75
C ARG A 129 7.93 -1.98 15.97
N LEU A 130 8.78 -2.81 15.37
CA LEU A 130 10.23 -2.62 15.46
C LEU A 130 10.68 -1.30 14.82
N TYR A 131 10.15 -0.96 13.64
CA TYR A 131 10.41 0.32 12.99
C TYR A 131 9.87 1.51 13.79
N SER A 132 8.71 1.36 14.42
CA SER A 132 8.11 2.43 15.25
C SER A 132 8.95 2.74 16.49
N PHE A 133 9.63 1.72 17.02
CA PHE A 133 10.54 1.85 18.16
C PHE A 133 11.93 2.34 17.74
N SER A 134 12.53 1.68 16.74
CA SER A 134 13.86 2.01 16.25
C SER A 134 13.99 1.64 14.76
N SER A 135 14.44 2.62 13.95
CA SER A 135 14.72 2.37 12.53
C SER A 135 15.83 1.34 12.32
N PHE A 136 16.78 1.26 13.24
CA PHE A 136 17.87 0.27 13.22
C PHE A 136 17.32 -1.15 13.39
N LEU A 137 16.51 -1.38 14.42
CA LEU A 137 15.88 -2.69 14.67
C LEU A 137 14.96 -3.11 13.52
N GLY A 138 14.19 -2.18 12.98
CA GLY A 138 13.35 -2.44 11.82
C GLY A 138 14.16 -2.87 10.59
N LYS A 139 15.30 -2.19 10.31
CA LYS A 139 16.21 -2.55 9.22
C LYS A 139 16.83 -3.94 9.43
N ALA A 140 17.34 -4.22 10.60
CA ALA A 140 17.94 -5.51 10.95
C ALA A 140 16.93 -6.66 10.78
N TYR A 141 15.70 -6.46 11.25
CA TYR A 141 14.64 -7.44 11.11
C TYR A 141 14.22 -7.66 9.64
N MET A 142 14.14 -6.60 8.83
CA MET A 142 13.86 -6.71 7.41
C MET A 142 14.96 -7.49 6.69
N ALA A 143 16.24 -7.18 6.95
CA ALA A 143 17.37 -7.89 6.36
C ALA A 143 17.35 -9.40 6.71
N TYR A 144 17.01 -9.74 7.94
CA TYR A 144 16.81 -11.13 8.36
C TYR A 144 15.70 -11.83 7.57
N TYR A 145 14.56 -11.16 7.36
CA TYR A 145 13.42 -11.73 6.62
C TYR A 145 13.73 -11.95 5.14
N ILE A 146 14.46 -11.04 4.51
CA ILE A 146 14.90 -11.16 3.11
C ILE A 146 15.86 -12.34 2.98
N ARG A 147 16.86 -12.46 3.88
CA ARG A 147 17.81 -13.59 3.87
C ARG A 147 17.12 -14.95 4.05
N LYS A 148 16.06 -15.02 4.82
CA LYS A 148 15.26 -16.24 5.03
C LYS A 148 14.31 -16.56 3.86
N GLY A 149 14.33 -15.78 2.77
CA GLY A 149 13.45 -15.96 1.62
C GLY A 149 11.95 -15.80 1.92
N LYS A 150 11.60 -15.27 3.11
CA LYS A 150 10.21 -15.07 3.52
C LYS A 150 9.56 -13.88 2.84
N ILE A 151 10.36 -13.00 2.24
CA ILE A 151 9.94 -11.86 1.43
C ILE A 151 10.89 -11.82 0.23
N LYS A 152 10.32 -11.83 -1.00
CA LYS A 152 11.06 -11.50 -2.22
C LYS A 152 11.20 -9.98 -2.27
N ALA A 153 12.44 -9.50 -2.36
CA ALA A 153 12.76 -8.08 -2.49
C ALA A 153 12.38 -7.55 -3.88
#